data_adee6bbc281a4f591401f4c6e7388818
#
_entry.id   adee6bbc281a4f591401f4c6e7388818
#
_cell.length_a   1.000
_cell.length_b   1.000
_cell.length_c   1.000
_cell.angle_alpha   90.00
_cell.angle_beta   90.00
_cell.angle_gamma   90.00
#
_symmetry.space_group_name_H-M   'P 1'
#
loop_
_entity.id
_entity.type
_entity.pdbx_description
1 polymer ?
#
loop_
_entity_poly.entity_id
_entity_poly.type
_entity_poly.pdbx_seq_one_letter_code
_entity_poly.pdbx_strand_id
1 'polypeptide(L)'
;EARTDENIKAIVLRIDSPGGNALTSELIWREIELTKKIKPIVVSMGNYAASGGYYIACNANKIFAEENTITGSIGVFGILPNFTQLTTKMGINVEQVNTNKNAADYSVFRPLDENFRAFTLEGVEKIYNTFVNHVASGRKMTYAQVDAIGQGRVWSGSDAVKIGLVDKIGGLDDALKYAADLAKIKDYKTQNFPEYNKNFKDLLGSKERKLKTNF
;
A
#
# COMPACT_ATOMS: atom_id res chain seq x y z
N GLU A 1 5.04 -13.75 12.60
CA GLU A 1 4.39 -15.03 12.95
C GLU A 1 4.53 -16.02 11.80
N ALA A 2 3.82 -15.91 10.66
CA ALA A 2 3.90 -16.84 9.53
C ALA A 2 5.33 -17.09 9.00
N ARG A 3 6.23 -16.09 9.09
CA ARG A 3 7.64 -16.21 8.69
C ARG A 3 8.39 -17.25 9.50
N THR A 4 8.15 -17.31 10.81
CA THR A 4 8.90 -18.14 11.77
C THR A 4 8.22 -19.48 12.08
N ASP A 5 6.97 -19.67 11.67
CA ASP A 5 6.24 -20.93 11.87
C ASP A 5 6.71 -21.97 10.85
N GLU A 6 7.34 -23.03 11.31
CA GLU A 6 7.89 -24.11 10.47
C GLU A 6 6.82 -24.90 9.70
N ASN A 7 5.57 -24.88 10.13
CA ASN A 7 4.46 -25.54 9.43
C ASN A 7 4.05 -24.76 8.18
N ILE A 8 4.25 -23.46 8.14
CA ILE A 8 3.95 -22.62 6.98
C ILE A 8 5.09 -22.74 5.97
N LYS A 9 4.81 -23.29 4.80
CA LYS A 9 5.82 -23.51 3.74
C LYS A 9 5.84 -22.41 2.68
N ALA A 10 4.72 -21.74 2.44
CA ALA A 10 4.58 -20.59 1.55
C ALA A 10 3.53 -19.63 2.10
N ILE A 11 3.55 -18.39 1.63
CA ILE A 11 2.60 -17.36 2.06
C ILE A 11 1.90 -16.81 0.82
N VAL A 12 0.58 -16.75 0.86
CA VAL A 12 -0.21 -15.98 -0.10
C VAL A 12 -0.69 -14.71 0.60
N LEU A 13 -0.22 -13.58 0.11
CA LEU A 13 -0.63 -12.28 0.59
C LEU A 13 -1.83 -11.79 -0.24
N ARG A 14 -3.01 -11.83 0.34
CA ARG A 14 -4.22 -11.26 -0.28
C ARG A 14 -4.26 -9.76 -0.01
N ILE A 15 -4.31 -8.96 -1.09
CA ILE A 15 -4.34 -7.50 -1.01
C ILE A 15 -5.65 -7.01 -1.62
N ASP A 16 -6.43 -6.27 -0.84
CA ASP A 16 -7.59 -5.50 -1.30
C ASP A 16 -7.53 -4.12 -0.64
N SER A 17 -6.69 -3.23 -1.22
CA SER A 17 -6.34 -1.95 -0.62
C SER A 17 -6.05 -0.90 -1.69
N PRO A 18 -6.66 0.29 -1.61
CA PRO A 18 -6.34 1.40 -2.50
C PRO A 18 -5.00 2.08 -2.15
N GLY A 19 -4.37 1.67 -1.07
CA GLY A 19 -3.15 2.26 -0.53
C GLY A 19 -3.34 2.90 0.82
N GLY A 20 -2.44 3.82 1.18
CA GLY A 20 -2.47 4.49 2.49
C GLY A 20 -1.14 5.13 2.84
N ASN A 21 -0.80 5.10 4.12
CA ASN A 21 0.38 5.76 4.66
C ASN A 21 1.68 5.13 4.14
N ALA A 22 2.58 5.97 3.63
CA ALA A 22 3.85 5.54 3.02
C ALA A 22 4.76 4.79 4.01
N LEU A 23 4.88 5.28 5.25
CA LEU A 23 5.71 4.63 6.28
C LEU A 23 5.17 3.24 6.63
N THR A 24 3.85 3.10 6.76
CA THR A 24 3.24 1.79 7.03
C THR A 24 3.49 0.83 5.88
N SER A 25 3.39 1.30 4.64
CA SER A 25 3.68 0.49 3.45
C SER A 25 5.14 0.04 3.40
N GLU A 26 6.08 0.91 3.78
CA GLU A 26 7.52 0.60 3.87
C GLU A 26 7.79 -0.48 4.93
N LEU A 27 7.19 -0.36 6.11
CA LEU A 27 7.34 -1.37 7.18
C LEU A 27 6.84 -2.75 6.75
N ILE A 28 5.68 -2.80 6.07
CA ILE A 28 5.12 -4.06 5.55
C ILE A 28 6.01 -4.60 4.42
N TRP A 29 6.42 -3.75 3.47
CA TRP A 29 7.33 -4.13 2.40
C TRP A 29 8.64 -4.72 2.94
N ARG A 30 9.21 -4.12 3.97
CA ARG A 30 10.42 -4.62 4.64
C ARG A 30 10.21 -6.02 5.23
N GLU A 31 9.05 -6.26 5.87
CA GLU A 31 8.73 -7.59 6.39
C GLU A 31 8.56 -8.63 5.29
N ILE A 32 8.01 -8.24 4.14
CA ILE A 32 7.90 -9.09 2.96
C ILE A 32 9.30 -9.45 2.41
N GLU A 33 10.19 -8.46 2.32
CA GLU A 33 11.58 -8.67 1.91
C GLU A 33 12.32 -9.67 2.81
N LEU A 34 12.19 -9.53 4.12
CA LEU A 34 12.78 -10.43 5.08
C LEU A 34 12.19 -11.83 4.99
N THR A 35 10.89 -11.92 4.78
CA THR A 35 10.16 -13.20 4.71
C THR A 35 10.47 -13.94 3.42
N LYS A 36 10.56 -13.24 2.29
CA LYS A 36 10.87 -13.80 0.97
C LYS A 36 12.22 -14.55 0.92
N LYS A 37 13.16 -14.19 1.79
CA LYS A 37 14.46 -14.88 1.91
C LYS A 37 14.33 -16.26 2.53
N ILE A 38 13.22 -16.53 3.21
CA ILE A 38 12.98 -17.77 3.97
C ILE A 38 11.89 -18.62 3.32
N LYS A 39 10.82 -17.98 2.87
CA LYS A 39 9.63 -18.64 2.31
C LYS A 39 9.15 -17.90 1.06
N PRO A 40 8.64 -18.62 0.05
CA PRO A 40 8.02 -17.97 -1.09
C PRO A 40 6.78 -17.17 -0.68
N ILE A 41 6.65 -15.98 -1.25
CA ILE A 41 5.50 -15.10 -1.10
C ILE A 41 4.86 -14.89 -2.46
N VAL A 42 3.59 -15.20 -2.59
CA VAL A 42 2.76 -14.95 -3.76
C VAL A 42 1.69 -13.92 -3.39
N VAL A 43 1.47 -12.94 -4.25
CA VAL A 43 0.40 -11.95 -4.06
C VAL A 43 -0.82 -12.35 -4.88
N SER A 44 -2.00 -12.24 -4.26
CA SER A 44 -3.30 -12.26 -4.94
C SER A 44 -3.99 -10.92 -4.68
N MET A 45 -4.17 -10.14 -5.74
CA MET A 45 -4.88 -8.87 -5.67
C MET A 45 -6.39 -9.08 -5.68
N GLY A 46 -7.12 -8.29 -4.89
CA GLY A 46 -8.57 -8.19 -4.90
C GLY A 46 -9.05 -7.16 -5.92
N ASN A 47 -10.08 -6.40 -5.55
CA ASN A 47 -10.58 -5.33 -6.40
C ASN A 47 -9.56 -4.21 -6.55
N TYR A 48 -8.81 -3.93 -5.48
CA TYR A 48 -7.81 -2.87 -5.40
C TYR A 48 -6.48 -3.41 -4.86
N ALA A 49 -5.39 -3.05 -5.51
CA ALA A 49 -4.04 -3.17 -4.97
C ALA A 49 -3.20 -2.02 -5.55
N ALA A 50 -3.50 -0.80 -5.13
CA ALA A 50 -2.97 0.42 -5.72
C ALA A 50 -2.16 1.24 -4.70
N SER A 51 -1.25 2.11 -5.17
CA SER A 51 -0.42 2.95 -4.31
C SER A 51 0.28 2.14 -3.22
N GLY A 52 0.07 2.41 -1.93
CA GLY A 52 0.59 1.59 -0.83
C GLY A 52 0.25 0.10 -0.93
N GLY A 53 -0.90 -0.26 -1.54
CA GLY A 53 -1.26 -1.65 -1.82
C GLY A 53 -0.36 -2.30 -2.88
N TYR A 54 0.02 -1.56 -3.92
CA TYR A 54 1.02 -2.03 -4.89
C TYR A 54 2.45 -2.01 -4.31
N TYR A 55 2.76 -1.02 -3.46
CA TYR A 55 4.03 -0.91 -2.77
C TYR A 55 4.39 -2.21 -2.04
N ILE A 56 3.46 -2.74 -1.26
CA ILE A 56 3.67 -4.00 -0.53
C ILE A 56 3.65 -5.24 -1.44
N ALA A 57 3.03 -5.15 -2.63
CA ALA A 57 2.95 -6.25 -3.58
C ALA A 57 4.20 -6.41 -4.43
N CYS A 58 4.84 -5.28 -4.82
CA CYS A 58 5.77 -5.19 -5.95
C CYS A 58 6.96 -6.16 -5.88
N ASN A 59 7.32 -6.60 -4.69
CA ASN A 59 8.48 -7.43 -4.45
C ASN A 59 8.17 -8.91 -4.21
N ALA A 60 6.93 -9.35 -4.37
CA ALA A 60 6.55 -10.76 -4.25
C ALA A 60 7.24 -11.65 -5.30
N ASN A 61 7.30 -12.96 -5.05
CA ASN A 61 7.81 -13.94 -6.02
C ASN A 61 6.92 -14.03 -7.27
N LYS A 62 5.60 -13.86 -7.08
CA LYS A 62 4.60 -13.83 -8.14
C LYS A 62 3.41 -12.98 -7.74
N ILE A 63 2.84 -12.26 -8.68
CA ILE A 63 1.69 -11.39 -8.48
C ILE A 63 0.57 -11.81 -9.42
N PHE A 64 -0.58 -12.15 -8.84
CA PHE A 64 -1.82 -12.43 -9.55
C PHE A 64 -2.82 -11.29 -9.33
N ALA A 65 -3.55 -10.94 -10.38
CA ALA A 65 -4.66 -9.98 -10.34
C ALA A 65 -5.80 -10.48 -11.22
N GLU A 66 -7.02 -10.07 -10.90
CA GLU A 66 -8.16 -10.22 -11.81
C GLU A 66 -8.07 -9.18 -12.94
N GLU A 67 -8.76 -9.41 -14.06
CA GLU A 67 -8.72 -8.49 -15.22
C GLU A 67 -9.08 -7.05 -14.88
N ASN A 68 -10.08 -6.89 -14.01
CA ASN A 68 -10.64 -5.61 -13.59
C ASN A 68 -10.01 -5.06 -12.29
N THR A 69 -9.03 -5.75 -11.71
CA THR A 69 -8.32 -5.24 -10.53
C THR A 69 -7.76 -3.86 -10.83
N ILE A 70 -7.97 -2.91 -9.94
CA ILE A 70 -7.36 -1.58 -10.01
C ILE A 70 -6.02 -1.62 -9.27
N THR A 71 -4.92 -1.36 -10.00
CA THR A 71 -3.56 -1.45 -9.46
C THR A 71 -2.63 -0.35 -9.96
N GLY A 72 -1.34 -0.46 -9.70
CA GLY A 72 -0.38 0.59 -10.01
C GLY A 72 -0.51 1.76 -9.04
N SER A 73 -0.90 2.94 -9.54
CA SER A 73 -0.91 4.19 -8.76
C SER A 73 0.42 4.40 -8.03
N ILE A 74 1.54 4.13 -8.75
CA ILE A 74 2.90 4.35 -8.24
C ILE A 74 3.10 5.86 -8.18
N GLY A 75 2.79 6.42 -7.02
CA GLY A 75 2.79 7.85 -6.80
C GLY A 75 2.65 8.21 -5.32
N VAL A 76 2.95 9.46 -5.01
CA VAL A 76 2.87 10.02 -3.65
C VAL A 76 2.21 11.38 -3.73
N PHE A 77 1.31 11.66 -2.82
CA PHE A 77 0.71 12.98 -2.68
C PHE A 77 0.47 13.30 -1.21
N GLY A 78 0.39 14.59 -0.91
CA GLY A 78 -0.01 15.12 0.39
C GLY A 78 -1.08 16.19 0.21
N ILE A 79 -1.96 16.34 1.18
CA ILE A 79 -2.98 17.37 1.23
C ILE A 79 -2.69 18.28 2.42
N LEU A 80 -2.47 19.56 2.14
CA LEU A 80 -2.26 20.61 3.14
C LEU A 80 -3.46 21.56 3.09
N PRO A 81 -4.48 21.39 3.97
CA PRO A 81 -5.64 22.29 4.00
C PRO A 81 -5.24 23.70 4.42
N ASN A 82 -5.89 24.72 3.84
CA ASN A 82 -5.69 26.12 4.20
C ASN A 82 -7.05 26.83 4.31
N PHE A 83 -7.35 27.34 5.49
CA PHE A 83 -8.59 28.02 5.82
C PHE A 83 -8.39 29.52 6.08
N THR A 84 -7.25 30.11 5.73
CA THR A 84 -6.94 31.52 5.96
C THR A 84 -8.03 32.46 5.41
N GLN A 85 -8.46 32.24 4.16
CA GLN A 85 -9.49 33.08 3.54
C GLN A 85 -10.87 32.92 4.22
N LEU A 86 -11.19 31.71 4.67
CA LEU A 86 -12.44 31.43 5.37
C LEU A 86 -12.47 32.15 6.71
N THR A 87 -11.41 32.02 7.51
CA THR A 87 -11.33 32.68 8.84
C THR A 87 -11.37 34.19 8.71
N THR A 88 -10.66 34.77 7.72
CA THR A 88 -10.72 36.21 7.45
C THR A 88 -12.13 36.69 7.11
N LYS A 89 -12.88 35.97 6.27
CA LYS A 89 -14.28 36.28 5.94
C LYS A 89 -15.23 36.19 7.14
N MET A 90 -14.91 35.33 8.10
CA MET A 90 -15.69 35.16 9.34
C MET A 90 -15.27 36.15 10.44
N GLY A 91 -14.30 37.03 10.19
CA GLY A 91 -13.76 37.96 11.17
C GLY A 91 -12.91 37.30 12.26
N ILE A 92 -12.42 36.08 12.02
CA ILE A 92 -11.55 35.35 12.93
C ILE A 92 -10.10 35.70 12.63
N ASN A 93 -9.42 36.36 13.57
CA ASN A 93 -8.00 36.64 13.50
C ASN A 93 -7.22 35.54 14.24
N VAL A 94 -6.18 35.04 13.61
CA VAL A 94 -5.32 34.00 14.18
C VAL A 94 -3.91 34.56 14.36
N GLU A 95 -3.46 34.58 15.61
CA GLU A 95 -2.09 34.96 15.96
C GLU A 95 -1.27 33.74 16.34
N GLN A 96 0.02 33.79 16.07
CA GLN A 96 0.95 32.73 16.41
C GLN A 96 2.18 33.31 17.10
N VAL A 97 2.52 32.75 18.24
CA VAL A 97 3.73 33.07 18.99
C VAL A 97 4.72 31.91 18.81
N ASN A 98 5.86 32.21 18.22
CA ASN A 98 6.91 31.22 17.97
C ASN A 98 8.05 31.44 18.96
N THR A 99 8.63 30.35 19.47
CA THR A 99 9.83 30.40 20.34
C THR A 99 11.11 30.43 19.54
N ASN A 100 11.08 30.00 18.26
CA ASN A 100 12.18 30.08 17.31
C ASN A 100 11.64 30.09 15.87
N LYS A 101 12.56 30.25 14.89
CA LYS A 101 12.22 30.42 13.48
C LYS A 101 11.39 29.25 12.89
N ASN A 102 11.62 28.02 13.35
CA ASN A 102 10.98 26.80 12.82
C ASN A 102 10.07 26.14 13.86
N ALA A 103 9.58 26.88 14.85
CA ALA A 103 8.76 26.31 15.93
C ALA A 103 7.36 25.88 15.48
N ALA A 104 6.83 26.44 14.38
CA ALA A 104 5.52 26.10 13.84
C ALA A 104 5.49 26.36 12.33
N ASP A 105 5.93 25.38 11.57
CA ASP A 105 6.10 25.51 10.12
C ASP A 105 4.77 25.48 9.35
N TYR A 106 3.77 24.78 9.87
CA TYR A 106 2.47 24.65 9.21
C TYR A 106 1.30 24.96 10.14
N SER A 107 0.38 25.78 9.63
CA SER A 107 -0.92 26.04 10.24
C SER A 107 -1.99 26.13 9.17
N VAL A 108 -3.15 25.50 9.38
CA VAL A 108 -4.29 25.57 8.47
C VAL A 108 -4.89 26.98 8.37
N PHE A 109 -4.56 27.86 9.31
CA PHE A 109 -5.10 29.22 9.43
C PHE A 109 -4.18 30.31 8.94
N ARG A 110 -3.05 29.97 8.34
CA ARG A 110 -2.08 30.91 7.77
C ARG A 110 -1.70 30.53 6.36
N PRO A 111 -1.24 31.49 5.55
CA PRO A 111 -0.61 31.19 4.27
C PRO A 111 0.52 30.16 4.43
N LEU A 112 0.65 29.28 3.45
CA LEU A 112 1.71 28.29 3.43
C LEU A 112 3.07 28.99 3.25
N ASP A 113 4.01 28.71 4.10
CA ASP A 113 5.38 29.18 3.98
C ASP A 113 6.11 28.47 2.83
N GLU A 114 6.82 29.20 1.99
CA GLU A 114 7.51 28.65 0.80
C GLU A 114 8.66 27.69 1.19
N ASN A 115 9.35 27.93 2.30
CA ASN A 115 10.38 26.99 2.76
C ASN A 115 9.76 25.67 3.23
N PHE A 116 8.63 25.75 3.95
CA PHE A 116 7.89 24.57 4.37
C PHE A 116 7.33 23.81 3.16
N ARG A 117 6.83 24.54 2.14
CA ARG A 117 6.38 23.94 0.87
C ARG A 117 7.52 23.20 0.17
N ALA A 118 8.68 23.82 0.05
CA ALA A 118 9.86 23.22 -0.57
C ALA A 118 10.33 21.96 0.19
N PHE A 119 10.39 22.03 1.51
CA PHE A 119 10.74 20.90 2.38
C PHE A 119 9.76 19.74 2.24
N THR A 120 8.46 20.06 2.20
CA THR A 120 7.41 19.04 2.03
C THR A 120 7.51 18.37 0.66
N LEU A 121 7.76 19.16 -0.41
CA LEU A 121 7.94 18.63 -1.75
C LEU A 121 9.15 17.70 -1.85
N GLU A 122 10.30 18.10 -1.27
CA GLU A 122 11.48 17.23 -1.18
C GLU A 122 11.17 15.91 -0.48
N GLY A 123 10.36 15.94 0.58
CA GLY A 123 9.90 14.74 1.28
C GLY A 123 9.05 13.83 0.39
N VAL A 124 8.11 14.41 -0.37
CA VAL A 124 7.28 13.68 -1.33
C VAL A 124 8.14 13.04 -2.43
N GLU A 125 9.10 13.78 -2.98
CA GLU A 125 10.03 13.28 -4.01
C GLU A 125 10.89 12.13 -3.50
N LYS A 126 11.40 12.22 -2.28
CA LYS A 126 12.16 11.12 -1.65
C LYS A 126 11.33 9.84 -1.50
N ILE A 127 10.09 9.96 -1.05
CA ILE A 127 9.17 8.81 -0.92
C ILE A 127 8.86 8.23 -2.31
N TYR A 128 8.60 9.08 -3.30
CA TYR A 128 8.35 8.64 -4.67
C TYR A 128 9.55 7.87 -5.25
N ASN A 129 10.74 8.42 -5.12
CA ASN A 129 11.97 7.78 -5.59
C ASN A 129 12.20 6.43 -4.90
N THR A 130 11.92 6.32 -3.61
CA THR A 130 11.98 5.06 -2.88
C THR A 130 10.99 4.05 -3.44
N PHE A 131 9.76 4.45 -3.67
CA PHE A 131 8.73 3.59 -4.24
C PHE A 131 9.11 3.09 -5.64
N VAL A 132 9.54 3.98 -6.53
CA VAL A 132 10.00 3.61 -7.89
C VAL A 132 11.16 2.63 -7.84
N ASN A 133 12.13 2.82 -6.95
CA ASN A 133 13.28 1.92 -6.78
C ASN A 133 12.85 0.54 -6.26
N HIS A 134 11.89 0.47 -5.33
CA HIS A 134 11.36 -0.81 -4.86
C HIS A 134 10.65 -1.57 -5.99
N VAL A 135 9.84 -0.87 -6.78
CA VAL A 135 9.19 -1.47 -7.95
C VAL A 135 10.23 -1.92 -8.99
N ALA A 136 11.20 -1.07 -9.29
CA ALA A 136 12.27 -1.39 -10.24
C ALA A 136 13.02 -2.67 -9.84
N SER A 137 13.40 -2.78 -8.56
CA SER A 137 14.05 -3.96 -8.01
C SER A 137 13.14 -5.20 -8.06
N GLY A 138 11.91 -5.07 -7.58
CA GLY A 138 10.95 -6.18 -7.47
C GLY A 138 10.50 -6.71 -8.84
N ARG A 139 10.32 -5.81 -9.80
CA ARG A 139 9.84 -6.14 -11.15
C ARG A 139 10.95 -6.29 -12.19
N LYS A 140 12.23 -6.16 -11.78
CA LYS A 140 13.41 -6.24 -12.68
C LYS A 140 13.34 -5.22 -13.83
N MET A 141 12.93 -4.01 -13.51
CA MET A 141 12.82 -2.87 -14.41
C MET A 141 13.89 -1.83 -14.07
N THR A 142 14.17 -0.93 -14.99
CA THR A 142 14.95 0.28 -14.70
C THR A 142 14.07 1.33 -14.02
N TYR A 143 14.68 2.27 -13.31
CA TYR A 143 13.98 3.43 -12.75
C TYR A 143 13.14 4.14 -13.82
N ALA A 144 13.73 4.44 -14.97
CA ALA A 144 13.06 5.16 -16.06
C ALA A 144 11.85 4.39 -16.63
N GLN A 145 11.92 3.05 -16.70
CA GLN A 145 10.77 2.24 -17.12
C GLN A 145 9.62 2.32 -16.12
N VAL A 146 9.92 2.26 -14.83
CA VAL A 146 8.89 2.38 -13.79
C VAL A 146 8.32 3.80 -13.75
N ASP A 147 9.16 4.83 -13.84
CA ASP A 147 8.71 6.22 -13.84
C ASP A 147 7.78 6.52 -15.03
N ALA A 148 8.08 5.97 -16.20
CA ALA A 148 7.24 6.13 -17.40
C ALA A 148 5.80 5.59 -17.23
N ILE A 149 5.61 4.55 -16.42
CA ILE A 149 4.30 3.95 -16.12
C ILE A 149 3.78 4.33 -14.73
N GLY A 150 4.58 5.05 -13.94
CA GLY A 150 4.30 5.54 -12.59
C GLY A 150 3.57 6.88 -12.57
N GLN A 151 4.05 7.81 -11.72
CA GLN A 151 3.50 9.16 -11.57
C GLN A 151 2.02 9.18 -11.17
N GLY A 152 1.60 8.19 -10.36
CA GLY A 152 0.23 8.06 -9.91
C GLY A 152 -0.74 7.44 -10.90
N ARG A 153 -0.29 6.99 -12.07
CA ARG A 153 -1.18 6.35 -13.06
C ARG A 153 -1.73 5.04 -12.54
N VAL A 154 -3.01 4.84 -12.79
CA VAL A 154 -3.78 3.65 -12.39
C VAL A 154 -3.94 2.74 -13.60
N TRP A 155 -3.86 1.44 -13.37
CA TRP A 155 -3.93 0.42 -14.41
C TRP A 155 -4.97 -0.64 -14.04
N SER A 156 -5.63 -1.21 -15.07
CA SER A 156 -6.38 -2.44 -14.90
C SER A 156 -5.43 -3.62 -14.72
N GLY A 157 -5.89 -4.72 -14.12
CA GLY A 157 -5.10 -5.95 -14.02
C GLY A 157 -4.62 -6.43 -15.39
N SER A 158 -5.49 -6.38 -16.42
CA SER A 158 -5.15 -6.74 -17.79
C SER A 158 -4.01 -5.87 -18.37
N ASP A 159 -4.03 -4.57 -18.13
CA ASP A 159 -2.98 -3.67 -18.61
C ASP A 159 -1.71 -3.78 -17.75
N ALA A 160 -1.86 -4.00 -16.46
CA ALA A 160 -0.74 -4.21 -15.55
C ALA A 160 0.11 -5.44 -15.91
N VAL A 161 -0.51 -6.49 -16.47
CA VAL A 161 0.22 -7.65 -17.02
C VAL A 161 1.05 -7.23 -18.24
N LYS A 162 0.48 -6.45 -19.16
CA LYS A 162 1.17 -6.02 -20.40
C LYS A 162 2.40 -5.17 -20.12
N ILE A 163 2.33 -4.33 -19.06
CA ILE A 163 3.41 -3.43 -18.66
C ILE A 163 4.33 -4.01 -17.58
N GLY A 164 4.14 -5.27 -17.18
CA GLY A 164 5.02 -5.98 -16.26
C GLY A 164 4.81 -5.69 -14.77
N LEU A 165 3.78 -4.98 -14.38
CA LEU A 165 3.46 -4.73 -12.96
C LEU A 165 2.79 -5.94 -12.29
N VAL A 166 2.10 -6.78 -13.05
CA VAL A 166 1.47 -8.03 -12.62
C VAL A 166 2.04 -9.17 -13.46
N ASP A 167 2.11 -10.36 -12.90
CA ASP A 167 2.70 -11.50 -13.60
C ASP A 167 1.67 -12.33 -14.36
N LYS A 168 0.44 -12.42 -13.86
CA LYS A 168 -0.58 -13.28 -14.45
C LYS A 168 -1.99 -12.87 -14.00
N ILE A 169 -2.95 -13.00 -14.92
CA ILE A 169 -4.36 -12.95 -14.56
C ILE A 169 -4.73 -14.23 -13.82
N GLY A 170 -5.42 -14.10 -12.69
CA GLY A 170 -5.89 -15.21 -11.86
C GLY A 170 -6.32 -14.74 -10.47
N GLY A 171 -7.10 -15.58 -9.81
CA GLY A 171 -7.67 -15.33 -8.50
C GLY A 171 -6.82 -15.85 -7.33
N LEU A 172 -7.48 -15.94 -6.17
CA LEU A 172 -6.84 -16.47 -4.96
C LEU A 172 -6.43 -17.94 -5.11
N ASP A 173 -7.27 -18.76 -5.74
CA ASP A 173 -6.99 -20.20 -5.92
C ASP A 173 -5.77 -20.44 -6.82
N ASP A 174 -5.57 -19.60 -7.84
CA ASP A 174 -4.40 -19.68 -8.71
C ASP A 174 -3.13 -19.30 -7.93
N ALA A 175 -3.21 -18.29 -7.08
CA ALA A 175 -2.12 -17.87 -6.22
C ALA A 175 -1.75 -18.95 -5.19
N LEU A 176 -2.75 -19.62 -4.59
CA LEU A 176 -2.55 -20.72 -3.65
C LEU A 176 -1.86 -21.92 -4.32
N LYS A 177 -2.35 -22.34 -5.49
CA LYS A 177 -1.72 -23.42 -6.29
C LYS A 177 -0.27 -23.08 -6.62
N TYR A 178 -0.04 -21.87 -7.11
CA TYR A 178 1.32 -21.43 -7.47
C TYR A 178 2.24 -21.36 -6.24
N ALA A 179 1.75 -20.93 -5.09
CA ALA A 179 2.52 -20.91 -3.85
C ALA A 179 2.89 -22.33 -3.39
N ALA A 180 1.98 -23.29 -3.53
CA ALA A 180 2.22 -24.72 -3.26
C ALA A 180 3.31 -25.30 -4.20
N ASP A 181 3.23 -24.96 -5.50
CA ASP A 181 4.24 -25.38 -6.49
C ASP A 181 5.62 -24.80 -6.15
N LEU A 182 5.72 -23.53 -5.79
CA LEU A 182 6.97 -22.91 -5.35
C LEU A 182 7.55 -23.57 -4.10
N ALA A 183 6.70 -23.99 -3.18
CA ALA A 183 7.09 -24.72 -1.96
C ALA A 183 7.31 -26.22 -2.20
N LYS A 184 7.05 -26.72 -3.42
CA LYS A 184 7.17 -28.15 -3.81
C LYS A 184 6.29 -29.07 -2.96
N ILE A 185 5.09 -28.63 -2.62
CA ILE A 185 4.10 -29.42 -1.85
C ILE A 185 2.90 -29.74 -2.76
N LYS A 186 2.42 -31.00 -2.69
CA LYS A 186 1.28 -31.45 -3.48
C LYS A 186 -0.03 -31.28 -2.71
N ASP A 187 -0.03 -31.71 -1.44
CA ASP A 187 -1.19 -31.63 -0.56
C ASP A 187 -0.92 -30.57 0.51
N TYR A 188 -1.83 -29.62 0.65
CA TYR A 188 -1.70 -28.52 1.60
C TYR A 188 -3.03 -28.15 2.25
N LYS A 189 -2.93 -27.55 3.42
CA LYS A 189 -4.04 -26.84 4.08
C LYS A 189 -3.68 -25.37 4.16
N THR A 190 -4.68 -24.52 4.10
CA THR A 190 -4.52 -23.09 4.28
C THR A 190 -4.84 -22.70 5.71
N GLN A 191 -4.02 -21.78 6.25
CA GLN A 191 -4.25 -21.14 7.54
C GLN A 191 -4.28 -19.64 7.32
N ASN A 192 -5.27 -18.96 7.88
CA ASN A 192 -5.40 -17.52 7.74
C ASN A 192 -4.59 -16.78 8.82
N PHE A 193 -3.92 -15.74 8.44
CA PHE A 193 -3.22 -14.81 9.33
C PHE A 193 -3.75 -13.38 9.11
N PRO A 194 -4.00 -12.60 10.18
CA PRO A 194 -3.99 -13.06 11.58
C PRO A 194 -5.15 -14.02 11.87
N GLU A 195 -4.94 -14.89 12.86
CA GLU A 195 -6.04 -15.72 13.37
C GLU A 195 -6.99 -14.83 14.19
N TYR A 196 -8.21 -14.70 13.70
CA TYR A 196 -9.26 -14.02 14.46
C TYR A 196 -9.89 -15.05 15.42
N ASN A 197 -9.54 -14.98 16.68
CA ASN A 197 -10.30 -15.67 17.72
C ASN A 197 -11.74 -15.14 17.70
N LYS A 198 -12.66 -15.92 17.16
CA LYS A 198 -14.09 -15.62 17.22
C LYS A 198 -14.54 -15.80 18.68
N ASN A 199 -14.52 -14.75 19.47
CA ASN A 199 -15.15 -14.76 20.76
C ASN A 199 -16.68 -14.93 20.57
N PHE A 200 -17.31 -15.67 21.48
CA PHE A 200 -18.76 -15.94 21.45
C PHE A 200 -19.59 -14.64 21.33
N LYS A 201 -19.07 -13.51 21.81
CA LYS A 201 -19.65 -12.16 21.64
C LYS A 201 -19.64 -11.68 20.16
N ASP A 202 -18.67 -12.11 19.36
CA ASP A 202 -18.61 -11.75 17.93
C ASP A 202 -19.64 -12.55 17.10
N LEU A 203 -20.00 -13.75 17.56
CA LEU A 203 -21.08 -14.54 16.96
C LEU A 203 -22.45 -13.93 17.22
N LEU A 204 -22.68 -13.35 18.38
CA LEU A 204 -23.93 -12.69 18.77
C LEU A 204 -24.01 -11.26 18.23
N GLY A 205 -22.88 -10.58 18.05
CA GLY A 205 -22.76 -9.19 17.55
C GLY A 205 -22.76 -9.02 16.04
N SER A 206 -22.77 -10.10 15.26
CA SER A 206 -22.67 -10.03 13.78
C SER A 206 -23.88 -9.36 13.09
N LYS A 207 -24.99 -9.17 13.79
CA LYS A 207 -26.16 -8.44 13.27
C LYS A 207 -26.00 -6.91 13.29
N GLU A 208 -25.19 -6.35 14.19
CA GLU A 208 -25.04 -4.89 14.30
C GLU A 208 -23.93 -4.30 13.42
N ARG A 209 -22.94 -5.09 13.00
CA ARG A 209 -21.85 -4.60 12.13
C ARG A 209 -22.24 -4.40 10.66
N LYS A 210 -23.34 -5.01 10.19
CA LYS A 210 -23.82 -4.80 8.81
C LYS A 210 -24.48 -3.44 8.56
N LEU A 211 -24.73 -2.65 9.62
CA LEU A 211 -25.41 -1.34 9.53
C LEU A 211 -24.46 -0.13 9.60
N LYS A 212 -23.14 -0.31 9.75
CA LYS A 212 -22.16 0.79 9.89
C LYS A 212 -21.16 0.95 8.75
N THR A 213 -21.35 0.28 7.64
CA THR A 213 -20.49 0.43 6.44
C THR A 213 -21.25 1.01 5.26
N ASN A 214 -22.06 2.04 5.50
CA ASN A 214 -22.56 2.92 4.44
C ASN A 214 -22.22 4.35 4.86
N PHE A 215 -20.97 4.75 4.52
CA PHE A 215 -20.65 6.14 4.13
C PHE A 215 -19.26 6.11 3.50
#